data_3fbf9d2bb3de3b8856ecc23ba892cfa2
#
_entry.id   3fbf9d2bb3de3b8856ecc23ba892cfa2
#
_cell.length_a   1.000
_cell.length_b   1.000
_cell.length_c   1.000
_cell.angle_alpha   90.00
_cell.angle_beta   90.00
_cell.angle_gamma   90.00
#
_symmetry.space_group_name_H-M   'P 1'
#
loop_
_entity.id
_entity.type
_entity.pdbx_description
1 polymer ?
#
loop_
_entity_poly.entity_id
_entity_poly.type
_entity_poly.pdbx_seq_one_letter_code
_entity_poly.pdbx_strand_id
1 'polypeptide(L)'
;FLLFTSVKKLILQTEDPFMSAKKYVPMYMFLAGFVVSMVTFLKGLKHVGLSFSTSQSIAWSLVFALIICLMGTLLLQKIDDTKKEKNGAMFDGVERIFAVLMVFTACAMAFAHGSNDVANAIGPLAAIFSVIDSGGEVAAKSIVPGWILIVGATGIVLGLGMLGYRVMMTIGRSITELTPSRGFAAELAAAGTVVIASGTGLPISTTHTLVGAVLGVGLARGIGAINLGVVGKIILSWIVTLPVGAGLSILFFFALKGFFGQ
;
A
#
# COMPACT_ATOMS: atom_id res chain seq x y z
N PHE A 1 13.55 4.37 3.03
CA PHE A 1 14.89 4.93 3.05
C PHE A 1 15.81 4.26 2.04
N LEU A 2 16.09 2.94 2.16
CA LEU A 2 17.05 2.22 1.30
C LEU A 2 16.66 2.28 -0.18
N LEU A 3 15.41 2.03 -0.54
CA LEU A 3 14.93 2.09 -1.92
C LEU A 3 15.14 3.46 -2.54
N PHE A 4 14.73 4.52 -1.86
CA PHE A 4 14.93 5.87 -2.39
C PHE A 4 16.40 6.27 -2.44
N THR A 5 17.21 5.85 -1.47
CA THR A 5 18.68 6.07 -1.50
C THR A 5 19.31 5.37 -2.71
N SER A 6 18.83 4.17 -3.07
CA SER A 6 19.32 3.48 -4.28
C SER A 6 18.91 4.21 -5.55
N VAL A 7 17.65 4.65 -5.67
CA VAL A 7 17.18 5.46 -6.80
C VAL A 7 17.98 6.76 -6.92
N LYS A 8 18.20 7.44 -5.78
CA LYS A 8 18.99 8.68 -5.73
C LYS A 8 20.41 8.47 -6.24
N LYS A 9 21.10 7.43 -5.76
CA LYS A 9 22.50 7.17 -6.13
C LYS A 9 22.67 6.60 -7.53
N LEU A 10 21.77 5.67 -7.95
CA LEU A 10 21.92 4.96 -9.22
C LEU A 10 21.33 5.74 -10.41
N ILE A 11 20.39 6.68 -10.16
CA ILE A 11 19.68 7.37 -11.22
C ILE A 11 19.80 8.89 -11.07
N LEU A 12 19.34 9.47 -9.94
CA LEU A 12 19.16 10.91 -9.84
C LEU A 12 20.46 11.70 -9.68
N GLN A 13 21.52 11.10 -9.13
CA GLN A 13 22.82 11.74 -8.87
C GLN A 13 23.89 11.35 -9.90
N THR A 14 23.52 10.83 -11.06
CA THR A 14 24.43 10.49 -12.15
C THR A 14 24.58 11.67 -13.12
N GLU A 15 25.64 11.67 -13.95
CA GLU A 15 25.88 12.69 -14.97
C GLU A 15 24.74 12.74 -16.00
N ASP A 16 24.18 11.58 -16.35
CA ASP A 16 22.97 11.46 -17.20
C ASP A 16 21.88 10.65 -16.48
N PRO A 17 20.99 11.33 -15.76
CA PRO A 17 19.91 10.67 -15.05
C PRO A 17 18.91 9.95 -15.96
N PHE A 18 18.70 10.42 -17.21
CA PHE A 18 17.76 9.81 -18.13
C PHE A 18 18.27 8.48 -18.66
N MET A 19 19.53 8.42 -19.10
CA MET A 19 20.14 7.14 -19.52
C MET A 19 20.29 6.17 -18.35
N SER A 20 20.62 6.67 -17.17
CA SER A 20 20.64 5.87 -15.95
C SER A 20 19.27 5.32 -15.58
N ALA A 21 18.20 6.12 -15.77
CA ALA A 21 16.82 5.64 -15.59
C ALA A 21 16.50 4.50 -16.57
N LYS A 22 16.79 4.68 -17.86
CA LYS A 22 16.58 3.61 -18.87
C LYS A 22 17.31 2.31 -18.51
N LYS A 23 18.48 2.40 -17.89
CA LYS A 23 19.29 1.23 -17.49
C LYS A 23 18.77 0.55 -16.21
N TYR A 24 18.41 1.31 -15.19
CA TYR A 24 18.12 0.75 -13.87
C TYR A 24 16.62 0.61 -13.56
N VAL A 25 15.73 1.37 -14.22
CA VAL A 25 14.29 1.26 -14.03
C VAL A 25 13.75 -0.15 -14.30
N PRO A 26 14.22 -0.92 -15.30
CA PRO A 26 13.79 -2.31 -15.47
C PRO A 26 14.01 -3.19 -14.22
N MET A 27 15.08 -2.98 -13.49
CA MET A 27 15.33 -3.68 -12.23
C MET A 27 14.26 -3.35 -11.17
N TYR A 28 13.87 -2.08 -11.08
CA TYR A 28 12.80 -1.66 -10.18
C TYR A 28 11.42 -2.15 -10.65
N MET A 29 11.20 -2.25 -11.95
CA MET A 29 9.99 -2.86 -12.51
C MET A 29 9.90 -4.35 -12.17
N PHE A 30 11.00 -5.07 -12.27
CA PHE A 30 11.08 -6.46 -11.83
C PHE A 30 10.74 -6.59 -10.33
N LEU A 31 11.35 -5.76 -9.49
CA LEU A 31 11.12 -5.80 -8.05
C LEU A 31 9.64 -5.47 -7.72
N ALA A 32 9.09 -4.43 -8.33
CA ALA A 32 7.69 -4.06 -8.17
C ALA A 32 6.76 -5.18 -8.64
N GLY A 33 7.00 -5.72 -9.82
CA GLY A 33 6.24 -6.84 -10.39
C GLY A 33 6.28 -8.07 -9.50
N PHE A 34 7.44 -8.39 -8.94
CA PHE A 34 7.58 -9.51 -8.00
C PHE A 34 6.75 -9.29 -6.73
N VAL A 35 6.86 -8.12 -6.10
CA VAL A 35 6.10 -7.77 -4.89
C VAL A 35 4.60 -7.86 -5.15
N VAL A 36 4.11 -7.25 -6.23
CA VAL A 36 2.68 -7.27 -6.61
C VAL A 36 2.17 -8.68 -6.81
N SER A 37 2.91 -9.48 -7.60
CA SER A 37 2.52 -10.86 -7.89
C SER A 37 2.51 -11.71 -6.62
N MET A 38 3.47 -11.54 -5.73
CA MET A 38 3.50 -12.23 -4.44
C MET A 38 2.26 -11.93 -3.58
N VAL A 39 1.81 -10.65 -3.50
CA VAL A 39 0.55 -10.32 -2.81
C VAL A 39 -0.61 -11.07 -3.43
N THR A 40 -0.71 -11.02 -4.75
CA THR A 40 -1.81 -11.63 -5.50
C THR A 40 -1.88 -13.13 -5.27
N PHE A 41 -0.75 -13.84 -5.39
CA PHE A 41 -0.71 -15.29 -5.24
C PHE A 41 -0.84 -15.75 -3.77
N LEU A 42 -0.28 -15.02 -2.81
CA LEU A 42 -0.36 -15.41 -1.41
C LEU A 42 -1.73 -15.11 -0.78
N LYS A 43 -2.40 -14.03 -1.19
CA LYS A 43 -3.66 -13.59 -0.57
C LYS A 43 -4.81 -13.44 -1.55
N GLY A 44 -4.60 -12.79 -2.71
CA GLY A 44 -5.68 -12.44 -3.61
C GLY A 44 -6.45 -13.66 -4.13
N LEU A 45 -5.73 -14.70 -4.55
CA LEU A 45 -6.33 -15.88 -5.16
C LEU A 45 -6.96 -16.86 -4.15
N LYS A 46 -6.60 -16.79 -2.88
CA LYS A 46 -7.27 -17.58 -1.82
C LYS A 46 -8.76 -17.29 -1.72
N HIS A 47 -9.16 -16.05 -1.96
CA HIS A 47 -10.58 -15.65 -1.93
C HIS A 47 -11.39 -16.20 -3.11
N VAL A 48 -10.72 -16.58 -4.20
CA VAL A 48 -11.33 -17.20 -5.40
C VAL A 48 -11.24 -18.74 -5.36
N GLY A 49 -10.81 -19.32 -4.23
CA GLY A 49 -10.68 -20.76 -4.05
C GLY A 49 -9.39 -21.36 -4.62
N LEU A 50 -8.47 -20.55 -5.13
CA LEU A 50 -7.16 -20.99 -5.60
C LEU A 50 -6.11 -20.80 -4.50
N SER A 51 -5.60 -21.91 -3.98
CA SER A 51 -4.53 -21.90 -2.98
C SER A 51 -3.21 -22.36 -3.59
N PHE A 52 -2.22 -21.48 -3.60
CA PHE A 52 -0.85 -21.82 -4.02
C PHE A 52 0.03 -22.04 -2.79
N SER A 53 0.94 -22.99 -2.87
CA SER A 53 1.99 -23.14 -1.87
C SER A 53 2.95 -21.93 -1.96
N THR A 54 3.70 -21.66 -0.89
CA THR A 54 4.66 -20.54 -0.88
C THR A 54 5.68 -20.65 -2.02
N SER A 55 6.18 -21.86 -2.30
CA SER A 55 7.11 -22.12 -3.41
C SER A 55 6.49 -21.86 -4.79
N GLN A 56 5.25 -22.27 -5.01
CA GLN A 56 4.52 -21.99 -6.24
C GLN A 56 4.26 -20.49 -6.40
N SER A 57 3.89 -19.81 -5.33
CA SER A 57 3.69 -18.34 -5.33
C SER A 57 4.97 -17.61 -5.70
N ILE A 58 6.12 -18.02 -5.18
CA ILE A 58 7.44 -17.46 -5.54
C ILE A 58 7.74 -17.71 -7.03
N ALA A 59 7.57 -18.95 -7.50
CA ALA A 59 7.87 -19.30 -8.89
C ALA A 59 7.01 -18.50 -9.89
N TRP A 60 5.70 -18.43 -9.69
CA TRP A 60 4.81 -17.65 -10.53
C TRP A 60 5.11 -16.15 -10.44
N SER A 61 5.43 -15.65 -9.25
CA SER A 61 5.79 -14.22 -9.06
C SER A 61 7.07 -13.86 -9.81
N LEU A 62 8.06 -14.75 -9.89
CA LEU A 62 9.26 -14.55 -10.70
C LEU A 62 8.93 -14.49 -12.19
N VAL A 63 8.06 -15.37 -12.68
CA VAL A 63 7.63 -15.37 -14.10
C VAL A 63 6.92 -14.06 -14.43
N PHE A 64 5.95 -13.63 -13.63
CA PHE A 64 5.24 -12.37 -13.86
C PHE A 64 6.15 -11.15 -13.73
N ALA A 65 7.08 -11.15 -12.78
CA ALA A 65 8.09 -10.09 -12.63
C ALA A 65 8.97 -9.97 -13.88
N LEU A 66 9.39 -11.08 -14.46
CA LEU A 66 10.14 -11.10 -15.73
C LEU A 66 9.31 -10.56 -16.90
N ILE A 67 8.05 -10.95 -17.01
CA ILE A 67 7.15 -10.43 -18.06
C ILE A 67 6.99 -8.91 -17.92
N ILE A 68 6.74 -8.41 -16.71
CA ILE A 68 6.61 -6.97 -16.44
C ILE A 68 7.92 -6.24 -16.75
N CYS A 69 9.06 -6.80 -16.37
CA CYS A 69 10.37 -6.24 -16.67
C CYS A 69 10.60 -6.15 -18.19
N LEU A 70 10.31 -7.21 -18.94
CA LEU A 70 10.45 -7.25 -20.41
C LEU A 70 9.52 -6.26 -21.09
N MET A 71 8.24 -6.24 -20.72
CA MET A 71 7.28 -5.26 -21.24
C MET A 71 7.73 -3.83 -20.94
N GLY A 72 8.19 -3.59 -19.70
CA GLY A 72 8.69 -2.29 -19.29
C GLY A 72 9.92 -1.84 -20.07
N THR A 73 10.89 -2.73 -20.31
CA THR A 73 12.07 -2.41 -21.12
C THR A 73 11.69 -2.03 -22.55
N LEU A 74 10.76 -2.77 -23.17
CA LEU A 74 10.26 -2.46 -24.51
C LEU A 74 9.55 -1.09 -24.57
N LEU A 75 8.77 -0.76 -23.53
CA LEU A 75 8.12 0.55 -23.45
C LEU A 75 9.13 1.68 -23.23
N LEU A 76 10.13 1.49 -22.39
CA LEU A 76 11.18 2.48 -22.12
C LEU A 76 12.05 2.78 -23.34
N GLN A 77 12.28 1.79 -24.22
CA GLN A 77 13.02 2.01 -25.48
C GLN A 77 12.30 2.99 -26.42
N LYS A 78 10.96 3.05 -26.37
CA LYS A 78 10.14 3.95 -27.18
C LYS A 78 10.08 5.39 -26.65
N ILE A 79 10.57 5.63 -25.43
CA ILE A 79 10.59 6.98 -24.85
C ILE A 79 11.85 7.70 -25.34
N ASP A 80 11.67 8.66 -26.24
CA ASP A 80 12.74 9.50 -26.74
C ASP A 80 12.97 10.74 -25.86
N ASP A 81 14.24 11.15 -25.78
CA ASP A 81 14.70 12.34 -25.05
C ASP A 81 14.35 13.66 -25.79
N THR A 82 13.72 13.54 -26.98
CA THR A 82 13.47 14.67 -27.92
C THR A 82 12.51 15.74 -27.41
N LYS A 83 11.92 15.61 -26.22
CA LYS A 83 11.18 16.70 -25.58
C LYS A 83 11.99 17.48 -24.55
N LYS A 84 13.30 17.61 -24.79
CA LYS A 84 14.25 18.37 -23.99
C LYS A 84 14.02 19.89 -24.01
N GLU A 85 13.06 20.36 -24.78
CA GLU A 85 12.86 21.77 -25.05
C GLU A 85 11.51 22.31 -24.57
N LYS A 86 11.43 22.81 -23.38
CA LYS A 86 10.75 24.12 -23.16
C LYS A 86 10.88 24.68 -21.75
N ASN A 87 11.25 23.91 -20.73
CA ASN A 87 11.25 24.43 -19.35
C ASN A 87 12.49 24.09 -18.49
N GLY A 88 13.64 23.75 -19.07
CA GLY A 88 14.91 23.69 -18.33
C GLY A 88 15.04 22.61 -17.24
N ALA A 89 14.11 21.69 -17.08
CA ALA A 89 14.14 20.70 -16.04
C ALA A 89 14.69 19.34 -16.56
N MET A 90 15.97 19.12 -16.35
CA MET A 90 16.71 17.88 -16.65
C MET A 90 16.08 16.63 -16.00
N PHE A 91 15.21 16.81 -14.98
CA PHE A 91 14.54 15.74 -14.26
C PHE A 91 13.14 15.38 -14.81
N ASP A 92 12.57 16.17 -15.75
CA ASP A 92 11.19 15.98 -16.20
C ASP A 92 11.01 14.63 -16.94
N GLY A 93 11.99 14.21 -17.73
CA GLY A 93 11.99 12.92 -18.42
C GLY A 93 12.09 11.73 -17.46
N VAL A 94 12.92 11.82 -16.43
CA VAL A 94 13.10 10.78 -15.41
C VAL A 94 11.84 10.63 -14.57
N GLU A 95 11.25 11.74 -14.12
CA GLU A 95 10.03 11.72 -13.32
C GLU A 95 8.82 11.19 -14.10
N ARG A 96 8.78 11.40 -15.44
CA ARG A 96 7.74 10.76 -16.30
C ARG A 96 7.88 9.24 -16.34
N ILE A 97 9.10 8.71 -16.42
CA ILE A 97 9.34 7.27 -16.35
C ILE A 97 8.86 6.74 -14.99
N PHE A 98 9.23 7.42 -13.89
CA PHE A 98 8.80 7.04 -12.56
C PHE A 98 7.30 7.23 -12.33
N ALA A 99 6.63 8.17 -13.01
CA ALA A 99 5.19 8.33 -12.92
C ALA A 99 4.44 7.08 -13.36
N VAL A 100 4.90 6.42 -14.43
CA VAL A 100 4.30 5.14 -14.88
C VAL A 100 4.52 4.05 -13.82
N LEU A 101 5.74 3.94 -13.26
CA LEU A 101 6.03 3.00 -12.20
C LEU A 101 5.20 3.29 -10.94
N MET A 102 5.06 4.56 -10.58
CA MET A 102 4.26 4.98 -9.42
C MET A 102 2.80 4.59 -9.57
N VAL A 103 2.18 4.77 -10.75
CA VAL A 103 0.80 4.32 -10.98
C VAL A 103 0.69 2.81 -10.81
N PHE A 104 1.66 2.06 -11.32
CA PHE A 104 1.68 0.61 -11.18
C PHE A 104 1.83 0.17 -9.71
N THR A 105 2.74 0.78 -8.96
CA THR A 105 2.91 0.48 -7.52
C THR A 105 1.74 0.98 -6.68
N ALA A 106 1.10 2.09 -7.06
CA ALA A 106 -0.12 2.58 -6.41
C ALA A 106 -1.28 1.58 -6.56
N CYS A 107 -1.48 1.02 -7.76
CA CYS A 107 -2.47 -0.03 -7.97
C CYS A 107 -2.17 -1.28 -7.11
N ALA A 108 -0.91 -1.66 -7.03
CA ALA A 108 -0.46 -2.75 -6.18
C ALA A 108 -0.71 -2.50 -4.69
N MET A 109 -0.35 -1.31 -4.24
CA MET A 109 -0.58 -0.90 -2.85
C MET A 109 -2.07 -0.82 -2.55
N ALA A 110 -2.89 -0.29 -3.46
CA ALA A 110 -4.34 -0.25 -3.31
C ALA A 110 -4.94 -1.67 -3.16
N PHE A 111 -4.47 -2.64 -3.96
CA PHE A 111 -4.88 -4.03 -3.84
C PHE A 111 -4.45 -4.65 -2.49
N ALA A 112 -3.18 -4.47 -2.09
CA ALA A 112 -2.66 -4.96 -0.82
C ALA A 112 -3.40 -4.33 0.38
N HIS A 113 -3.63 -3.03 0.34
CA HIS A 113 -4.38 -2.27 1.32
C HIS A 113 -5.82 -2.79 1.43
N GLY A 114 -6.55 -2.84 0.31
CA GLY A 114 -7.93 -3.30 0.29
C GLY A 114 -8.09 -4.71 0.86
N SER A 115 -7.21 -5.65 0.50
CA SER A 115 -7.25 -7.00 1.02
C SER A 115 -6.98 -7.10 2.53
N ASN A 116 -6.15 -6.21 3.07
CA ASN A 116 -5.84 -6.16 4.50
C ASN A 116 -6.93 -5.45 5.30
N ASP A 117 -7.37 -4.29 4.86
CA ASP A 117 -8.28 -3.44 5.62
C ASP A 117 -9.73 -3.94 5.56
N VAL A 118 -10.16 -4.58 4.47
CA VAL A 118 -11.43 -5.30 4.44
C VAL A 118 -11.44 -6.38 5.52
N ALA A 119 -10.37 -7.16 5.68
CA ALA A 119 -10.27 -8.18 6.71
C ALA A 119 -10.33 -7.57 8.13
N ASN A 120 -9.68 -6.43 8.36
CA ASN A 120 -9.69 -5.74 9.65
C ASN A 120 -11.08 -5.17 9.99
N ALA A 121 -11.82 -4.66 9.00
CA ALA A 121 -13.16 -4.11 9.18
C ALA A 121 -14.21 -5.19 9.41
N ILE A 122 -14.17 -6.28 8.65
CA ILE A 122 -15.18 -7.33 8.69
C ILE A 122 -14.89 -8.43 9.71
N GLY A 123 -13.63 -8.59 10.14
CA GLY A 123 -13.24 -9.64 11.08
C GLY A 123 -14.07 -9.68 12.35
N PRO A 124 -14.23 -8.57 13.08
CA PRO A 124 -15.07 -8.49 14.26
C PRO A 124 -16.55 -8.82 13.98
N LEU A 125 -17.09 -8.33 12.87
CA LEU A 125 -18.48 -8.60 12.47
C LEU A 125 -18.67 -10.10 12.14
N ALA A 126 -17.74 -10.69 11.41
CA ALA A 126 -17.78 -12.11 11.06
C ALA A 126 -17.67 -12.99 12.33
N ALA A 127 -16.84 -12.59 13.30
CA ALA A 127 -16.72 -13.29 14.57
C ALA A 127 -18.04 -13.25 15.36
N ILE A 128 -18.66 -12.07 15.47
CA ILE A 128 -19.96 -11.93 16.14
C ILE A 128 -21.02 -12.79 15.46
N PHE A 129 -21.09 -12.71 14.12
CA PHE A 129 -22.04 -13.51 13.35
C PHE A 129 -21.83 -15.01 13.57
N SER A 130 -20.57 -15.48 13.55
CA SER A 130 -20.24 -16.88 13.80
C SER A 130 -20.67 -17.38 15.20
N VAL A 131 -20.50 -16.53 16.22
CA VAL A 131 -20.95 -16.86 17.60
C VAL A 131 -22.46 -16.95 17.70
N ILE A 132 -23.20 -16.05 17.02
CA ILE A 132 -24.67 -16.09 17.00
C ILE A 132 -25.16 -17.32 16.24
N ASP A 133 -24.59 -17.62 15.10
CA ASP A 133 -24.96 -18.74 14.23
C ASP A 133 -24.69 -20.12 14.90
N SER A 134 -23.62 -20.22 15.68
CA SER A 134 -23.26 -21.43 16.43
C SER A 134 -24.00 -21.60 17.77
N GLY A 135 -24.90 -20.68 18.13
CA GLY A 135 -25.61 -20.74 19.42
C GLY A 135 -24.76 -20.38 20.63
N GLY A 136 -23.68 -19.60 20.44
CA GLY A 136 -22.81 -19.10 21.52
C GLY A 136 -21.43 -19.75 21.58
N GLU A 137 -21.09 -20.68 20.70
CA GLU A 137 -19.76 -21.27 20.63
C GLU A 137 -18.75 -20.35 19.93
N VAL A 138 -17.57 -20.19 20.54
CA VAL A 138 -16.47 -19.41 19.97
C VAL A 138 -15.54 -20.34 19.20
N ALA A 139 -15.65 -20.33 17.87
CA ALA A 139 -14.78 -21.11 17.02
C ALA A 139 -13.39 -20.44 16.83
N ALA A 140 -12.32 -21.24 16.79
CA ALA A 140 -10.97 -20.75 16.54
C ALA A 140 -10.79 -20.13 15.12
N LYS A 141 -11.69 -20.47 14.18
CA LYS A 141 -11.75 -19.92 12.84
C LYS A 141 -13.21 -19.74 12.45
N SER A 142 -13.59 -18.51 12.11
CA SER A 142 -14.93 -18.19 11.60
C SER A 142 -14.95 -18.23 10.08
N ILE A 143 -15.99 -18.84 9.51
CA ILE A 143 -16.26 -18.74 8.08
C ILE A 143 -16.90 -17.36 7.84
N VAL A 144 -16.34 -16.58 6.93
CA VAL A 144 -16.86 -15.25 6.60
C VAL A 144 -17.90 -15.38 5.48
N PRO A 145 -19.20 -15.14 5.75
CA PRO A 145 -20.21 -15.15 4.72
C PRO A 145 -19.95 -14.08 3.65
N GLY A 146 -20.23 -14.39 2.38
CA GLY A 146 -19.95 -13.48 1.26
C GLY A 146 -20.64 -12.12 1.38
N TRP A 147 -21.84 -12.05 1.97
CA TRP A 147 -22.55 -10.80 2.16
C TRP A 147 -21.84 -9.84 3.13
N ILE A 148 -21.14 -10.36 4.16
CA ILE A 148 -20.33 -9.55 5.10
C ILE A 148 -19.17 -8.90 4.34
N LEU A 149 -18.53 -9.64 3.42
CA LEU A 149 -17.49 -9.09 2.54
C LEU A 149 -18.01 -7.94 1.68
N ILE A 150 -19.20 -8.10 1.09
CA ILE A 150 -19.82 -7.07 0.25
C ILE A 150 -20.14 -5.81 1.08
N VAL A 151 -20.70 -5.96 2.26
CA VAL A 151 -21.01 -4.83 3.17
C VAL A 151 -19.73 -4.09 3.55
N GLY A 152 -18.69 -4.81 3.99
CA GLY A 152 -17.41 -4.22 4.35
C GLY A 152 -16.73 -3.51 3.18
N ALA A 153 -16.67 -4.15 2.01
CA ALA A 153 -16.08 -3.57 0.81
C ALA A 153 -16.84 -2.31 0.36
N THR A 154 -18.17 -2.35 0.37
CA THR A 154 -19.01 -1.19 0.01
C THR A 154 -18.75 -0.02 0.97
N GLY A 155 -18.67 -0.27 2.27
CA GLY A 155 -18.36 0.75 3.26
C GLY A 155 -16.99 1.41 3.04
N ILE A 156 -15.96 0.61 2.71
CA ILE A 156 -14.62 1.12 2.40
C ILE A 156 -14.65 1.98 1.13
N VAL A 157 -15.31 1.51 0.06
CA VAL A 157 -15.42 2.25 -1.21
C VAL A 157 -16.12 3.59 -1.02
N LEU A 158 -17.22 3.61 -0.27
CA LEU A 158 -17.95 4.84 0.06
C LEU A 158 -17.10 5.80 0.89
N GLY A 159 -16.44 5.32 1.93
CA GLY A 159 -15.53 6.12 2.77
C GLY A 159 -14.37 6.72 1.95
N LEU A 160 -13.78 5.92 1.07
CA LEU A 160 -12.70 6.35 0.19
C LEU A 160 -13.19 7.42 -0.82
N GLY A 161 -14.36 7.23 -1.39
CA GLY A 161 -14.98 8.20 -2.32
C GLY A 161 -15.29 9.53 -1.66
N MET A 162 -15.69 9.54 -0.38
CA MET A 162 -16.04 10.76 0.36
C MET A 162 -14.82 11.52 0.88
N LEU A 163 -13.85 10.85 1.47
CA LEU A 163 -12.77 11.48 2.24
C LEU A 163 -11.35 11.09 1.80
N GLY A 164 -11.20 10.10 0.91
CA GLY A 164 -9.90 9.56 0.50
C GLY A 164 -8.97 10.62 -0.08
N TYR A 165 -9.52 11.61 -0.82
CA TYR A 165 -8.71 12.69 -1.41
C TYR A 165 -7.98 13.53 -0.34
N ARG A 166 -8.58 13.72 0.86
CA ARG A 166 -7.94 14.46 1.96
C ARG A 166 -6.74 13.71 2.51
N VAL A 167 -6.88 12.38 2.65
CA VAL A 167 -5.78 11.51 3.11
C VAL A 167 -4.64 11.52 2.09
N MET A 168 -4.95 11.38 0.79
CA MET A 168 -3.95 11.45 -0.28
C MET A 168 -3.20 12.78 -0.28
N MET A 169 -3.88 13.92 -0.10
CA MET A 169 -3.25 15.23 -0.03
C MET A 169 -2.33 15.35 1.18
N THR A 170 -2.74 14.84 2.34
CA THR A 170 -1.92 14.88 3.56
C THR A 170 -0.65 14.03 3.40
N ILE A 171 -0.77 12.82 2.91
CA ILE A 171 0.38 11.90 2.75
C ILE A 171 1.30 12.40 1.63
N GLY A 172 0.74 12.80 0.48
CA GLY A 172 1.51 13.15 -0.70
C GLY A 172 2.20 14.51 -0.65
N ARG A 173 1.69 15.46 0.14
CA ARG A 173 2.19 16.85 0.14
C ARG A 173 2.55 17.39 1.52
N SER A 174 1.89 16.92 2.59
CA SER A 174 2.03 17.58 3.89
C SER A 174 3.15 16.98 4.76
N ILE A 175 3.48 15.71 4.61
CA ILE A 175 4.58 15.04 5.36
C ILE A 175 5.92 15.39 4.75
N THR A 176 6.07 15.12 3.45
CA THR A 176 7.20 15.49 2.60
C THR A 176 6.69 15.59 1.17
N GLU A 177 7.29 16.45 0.37
CA GLU A 177 6.90 16.59 -1.03
C GLU A 177 7.28 15.32 -1.81
N LEU A 178 6.28 14.59 -2.31
CA LEU A 178 6.45 13.38 -3.10
C LEU A 178 6.42 13.73 -4.60
N THR A 179 7.57 13.57 -5.27
CA THR A 179 7.63 13.45 -6.73
C THR A 179 7.35 12.00 -7.13
N PRO A 180 7.10 11.68 -8.41
CA PRO A 180 6.87 10.31 -8.86
C PRO A 180 7.94 9.30 -8.41
N SER A 181 9.22 9.65 -8.49
CA SER A 181 10.32 8.77 -8.05
C SER A 181 10.30 8.51 -6.55
N ARG A 182 9.92 9.50 -5.75
CA ARG A 182 9.80 9.39 -4.29
C ARG A 182 8.56 8.59 -3.90
N GLY A 183 7.44 8.87 -4.55
CA GLY A 183 6.18 8.14 -4.38
C GLY A 183 6.34 6.66 -4.71
N PHE A 184 6.93 6.34 -5.85
CA PHE A 184 7.29 4.97 -6.24
C PHE A 184 8.08 4.25 -5.15
N ALA A 185 9.15 4.86 -4.62
CA ALA A 185 9.97 4.25 -3.58
C ALA A 185 9.21 4.04 -2.26
N ALA A 186 8.31 4.97 -1.89
CA ALA A 186 7.48 4.84 -0.71
C ALA A 186 6.44 3.72 -0.87
N GLU A 187 5.72 3.70 -1.97
CA GLU A 187 4.68 2.70 -2.25
C GLU A 187 5.25 1.29 -2.38
N LEU A 188 6.36 1.12 -3.09
CA LEU A 188 7.01 -0.17 -3.23
C LEU A 188 7.52 -0.70 -1.88
N ALA A 189 8.09 0.17 -1.05
CA ALA A 189 8.53 -0.20 0.29
C ALA A 189 7.35 -0.59 1.20
N ALA A 190 6.25 0.17 1.15
CA ALA A 190 5.05 -0.12 1.90
C ALA A 190 4.42 -1.44 1.45
N ALA A 191 4.22 -1.63 0.14
CA ALA A 191 3.68 -2.86 -0.42
C ALA A 191 4.54 -4.08 -0.04
N GLY A 192 5.87 -3.99 -0.17
CA GLY A 192 6.79 -5.05 0.23
C GLY A 192 6.68 -5.41 1.72
N THR A 193 6.55 -4.42 2.60
CA THR A 193 6.34 -4.63 4.03
C THR A 193 5.01 -5.33 4.30
N VAL A 194 3.93 -4.91 3.64
CA VAL A 194 2.60 -5.54 3.75
C VAL A 194 2.65 -6.99 3.30
N VAL A 195 3.37 -7.30 2.21
CA VAL A 195 3.56 -8.69 1.72
C VAL A 195 4.25 -9.55 2.76
N ILE A 196 5.38 -9.08 3.27
CA ILE A 196 6.19 -9.84 4.25
C ILE A 196 5.37 -10.09 5.51
N ALA A 197 4.72 -9.07 6.07
CA ALA A 197 3.88 -9.20 7.24
C ALA A 197 2.69 -10.15 6.99
N SER A 198 2.08 -10.05 5.82
CA SER A 198 0.99 -10.93 5.41
C SER A 198 1.43 -12.39 5.24
N GLY A 199 2.63 -12.61 4.71
CA GLY A 199 3.21 -13.95 4.56
C GLY A 199 3.56 -14.61 5.90
N THR A 200 3.96 -13.80 6.89
CA THR A 200 4.30 -14.25 8.25
C THR A 200 3.09 -14.29 9.20
N GLY A 201 1.92 -13.81 8.75
CA GLY A 201 0.71 -13.77 9.57
C GLY A 201 0.72 -12.65 10.62
N LEU A 202 1.63 -11.68 10.52
CA LEU A 202 1.70 -10.54 11.43
C LEU A 202 0.62 -9.51 11.06
N PRO A 203 -0.27 -9.12 12.00
CA PRO A 203 -1.23 -8.05 11.76
C PRO A 203 -0.49 -6.71 11.74
N ILE A 204 -0.66 -5.96 10.67
CA ILE A 204 -0.08 -4.62 10.52
C ILE A 204 -1.12 -3.61 10.05
N SER A 205 -0.89 -2.35 10.40
CA SER A 205 -1.62 -1.23 9.81
C SER A 205 -0.96 -0.79 8.52
N THR A 206 -1.68 -0.89 7.41
CA THR A 206 -1.23 -0.43 6.09
C THR A 206 -0.97 1.07 6.08
N THR A 207 -1.79 1.85 6.80
CA THR A 207 -1.62 3.31 6.95
C THR A 207 -0.32 3.65 7.68
N HIS A 208 -0.03 2.99 8.81
CA HIS A 208 1.23 3.17 9.53
C HIS A 208 2.43 2.80 8.67
N THR A 209 2.32 1.72 7.92
CA THR A 209 3.37 1.25 7.01
C THR A 209 3.64 2.26 5.89
N LEU A 210 2.59 2.82 5.27
CA LEU A 210 2.73 3.82 4.22
C LEU A 210 3.33 5.12 4.75
N VAL A 211 2.85 5.62 5.89
CA VAL A 211 3.42 6.82 6.53
C VAL A 211 4.89 6.60 6.90
N GLY A 212 5.23 5.43 7.46
CA GLY A 212 6.61 5.04 7.74
C GLY A 212 7.50 5.00 6.50
N ALA A 213 6.97 4.52 5.36
CA ALA A 213 7.68 4.50 4.08
C ALA A 213 7.93 5.93 3.55
N VAL A 214 6.93 6.82 3.64
CA VAL A 214 7.05 8.24 3.27
C VAL A 214 8.07 8.95 4.17
N LEU A 215 8.05 8.69 5.47
CA LEU A 215 9.07 9.21 6.40
C LEU A 215 10.46 8.70 6.04
N GLY A 216 10.59 7.44 5.68
CA GLY A 216 11.87 6.87 5.22
C GLY A 216 12.42 7.56 3.98
N VAL A 217 11.55 7.92 3.02
CA VAL A 217 11.91 8.74 1.85
C VAL A 217 12.31 10.15 2.28
N GLY A 218 11.56 10.78 3.17
CA GLY A 218 11.87 12.09 3.72
C GLY A 218 13.24 12.12 4.42
N LEU A 219 13.56 11.11 5.24
CA LEU A 219 14.86 10.96 5.89
C LEU A 219 16.01 10.82 4.88
N ALA A 220 15.80 10.11 3.77
CA ALA A 220 16.83 9.99 2.71
C ALA A 220 17.08 11.30 1.95
N ARG A 221 16.14 12.26 2.03
CA ARG A 221 16.30 13.63 1.54
C ARG A 221 16.98 14.56 2.56
N GLY A 222 16.94 14.20 3.83
CA GLY A 222 17.39 14.98 4.97
C GLY A 222 16.22 15.37 5.90
N ILE A 223 16.50 15.49 7.20
CA ILE A 223 15.47 15.76 8.22
C ILE A 223 14.69 17.05 7.92
N GLY A 224 15.32 18.07 7.35
CA GLY A 224 14.68 19.32 6.96
C GLY A 224 13.61 19.17 5.86
N ALA A 225 13.56 18.04 5.18
CA ALA A 225 12.53 17.76 4.17
C ALA A 225 11.24 17.16 4.76
N ILE A 226 11.18 16.95 6.08
CA ILE A 226 10.05 16.34 6.79
C ILE A 226 9.35 17.42 7.63
N ASN A 227 8.04 17.51 7.49
CA ASN A 227 7.21 18.34 8.35
C ASN A 227 6.89 17.62 9.67
N LEU A 228 7.75 17.81 10.68
CA LEU A 228 7.60 17.16 11.98
C LEU A 228 6.30 17.54 12.70
N GLY A 229 5.74 18.73 12.43
CA GLY A 229 4.44 19.14 13.00
C GLY A 229 3.28 18.28 12.48
N VAL A 230 3.29 17.93 11.19
CA VAL A 230 2.30 17.03 10.60
C VAL A 230 2.50 15.60 11.12
N VAL A 231 3.75 15.14 11.19
CA VAL A 231 4.08 13.80 11.72
C VAL A 231 3.60 13.67 13.17
N GLY A 232 3.83 14.68 14.03
CA GLY A 232 3.35 14.69 15.41
C GLY A 232 1.82 14.56 15.51
N LYS A 233 1.07 15.28 14.65
CA LYS A 233 -0.39 15.16 14.59
C LYS A 233 -0.86 13.76 14.16
N ILE A 234 -0.17 13.14 13.20
CA ILE A 234 -0.47 11.78 12.75
C ILE A 234 -0.23 10.79 13.89
N ILE A 235 0.91 10.85 14.56
CA ILE A 235 1.23 9.98 15.71
C ILE A 235 0.20 10.17 16.83
N LEU A 236 -0.15 11.43 17.16
CA LEU A 236 -1.17 11.71 18.15
C LEU A 236 -2.52 11.10 17.79
N SER A 237 -2.93 11.19 16.51
CA SER A 237 -4.17 10.57 16.05
C SER A 237 -4.17 9.04 16.23
N TRP A 238 -3.04 8.38 16.02
CA TRP A 238 -2.91 6.94 16.23
C TRP A 238 -3.10 6.55 17.71
N ILE A 239 -2.53 7.33 18.63
CA ILE A 239 -2.66 7.11 20.07
C ILE A 239 -4.11 7.33 20.51
N VAL A 240 -4.76 8.38 20.01
CA VAL A 240 -6.13 8.77 20.43
C VAL A 240 -7.19 7.84 19.85
N THR A 241 -6.96 7.30 18.66
CA THR A 241 -7.96 6.45 17.96
C THR A 241 -8.35 5.21 18.78
N LEU A 242 -7.40 4.54 19.44
CA LEU A 242 -7.67 3.33 20.21
C LEU A 242 -8.56 3.58 21.44
N PRO A 243 -8.26 4.53 22.35
CA PRO A 243 -9.14 4.82 23.48
C PRO A 243 -10.52 5.33 23.06
N VAL A 244 -10.59 6.16 22.00
CA VAL A 244 -11.86 6.67 21.49
C VAL A 244 -12.70 5.54 20.90
N GLY A 245 -12.11 4.66 20.10
CA GLY A 245 -12.79 3.49 19.55
C GLY A 245 -13.33 2.56 20.63
N ALA A 246 -12.52 2.27 21.65
CA ALA A 246 -12.95 1.48 22.80
C ALA A 246 -14.11 2.14 23.57
N GLY A 247 -13.99 3.45 23.86
CA GLY A 247 -15.05 4.19 24.55
C GLY A 247 -16.37 4.22 23.78
N LEU A 248 -16.32 4.45 22.46
CA LEU A 248 -17.51 4.41 21.60
C LEU A 248 -18.12 3.00 21.55
N SER A 249 -17.32 1.95 21.47
CA SER A 249 -17.81 0.56 21.48
C SER A 249 -18.55 0.23 22.79
N ILE A 250 -18.00 0.65 23.93
CA ILE A 250 -18.64 0.48 25.22
C ILE A 250 -19.96 1.24 25.28
N LEU A 251 -19.96 2.50 24.84
CA LEU A 251 -21.16 3.34 24.83
C LEU A 251 -22.27 2.74 23.97
N PHE A 252 -21.94 2.33 22.73
CA PHE A 252 -22.93 1.71 21.84
C PHE A 252 -23.41 0.36 22.37
N PHE A 253 -22.56 -0.44 22.99
CA PHE A 253 -22.97 -1.72 23.61
C PHE A 253 -24.03 -1.48 24.68
N PHE A 254 -23.80 -0.58 25.63
CA PHE A 254 -24.77 -0.31 26.70
C PHE A 254 -26.03 0.39 26.18
N ALA A 255 -25.91 1.29 25.20
CA ALA A 255 -27.07 1.92 24.58
C ALA A 255 -27.97 0.88 23.90
N LEU A 256 -27.41 -0.01 23.08
CA LEU A 256 -28.16 -1.06 22.39
C LEU A 256 -28.74 -2.08 23.39
N LYS A 257 -27.98 -2.44 24.44
CA LYS A 257 -28.50 -3.30 25.50
C LYS A 257 -29.68 -2.66 26.23
N GLY A 258 -29.66 -1.36 26.47
CA GLY A 258 -30.78 -0.63 27.08
C GLY A 258 -32.01 -0.54 26.16
N PHE A 259 -31.78 -0.39 24.83
CA PHE A 259 -32.90 -0.32 23.85
C PHE A 259 -33.56 -1.67 23.57
N PHE A 260 -32.78 -2.74 23.51
CA PHE A 260 -33.29 -4.07 23.14
C PHE A 260 -33.56 -4.98 24.35
N GLY A 261 -33.32 -4.53 25.58
CA GLY A 261 -33.83 -5.12 26.82
C GLY A 261 -33.27 -6.50 27.20
N GLN A 262 -32.05 -6.80 26.82
CA GLN A 262 -31.40 -8.05 27.24
C GLN A 262 -30.11 -7.80 28.01
#